data_0dd3e9b0672033f46fa9fddc43bd37a5
#
_entry.id   0dd3e9b0672033f46fa9fddc43bd37a5
#
_cell.length_a   1.000
_cell.length_b   1.000
_cell.length_c   1.000
_cell.angle_alpha   90.00
_cell.angle_beta   90.00
_cell.angle_gamma   90.00
#
_symmetry.space_group_name_H-M   'P 1'
#
loop_
_entity.id
_entity.type
_entity.pdbx_description
1 polymer ?
#
loop_
_entity_poly.entity_id
_entity_poly.type
_entity_poly.pdbx_seq_one_letter_code
_entity_poly.pdbx_strand_id
1 'polypeptide(L)'
;KIDMKKIDENLVLPFIHASSACYPVFPIEKINNKKYVDGFYKNNLPIDFCFALGADKVIAIDLGMFGTKPQNSYLIDLPNVIYLKPKLNLGSFMDFRHEVIKKNMQRGYHDAKKYFKELLGSIFTFYPSSNLQLLAQKFIQYLVTNQNEENKILMKYLNEMIKKYDYQSTDEVAYLLFVLEFMGSKYKIDDTILYHYQDFIDLVYDLAKEEETKSVVIATKSKMRNFYQKIMKTKEEENLEELESSHKMAKLFN
;
A
#
# COMPACT_ATOMS: atom_id res chain seq x y z
N LYS A 1 -6.64 4.80 32.65
CA LYS A 1 -5.27 5.09 32.15
C LYS A 1 -4.29 4.84 33.30
N ILE A 2 -3.21 4.14 33.02
CA ILE A 2 -2.19 3.74 34.00
C ILE A 2 -0.87 4.36 33.56
N ASP A 3 -0.22 5.08 34.49
CA ASP A 3 1.12 5.60 34.29
C ASP A 3 2.13 4.52 34.72
N MET A 4 2.78 3.89 33.76
CA MET A 4 3.72 2.78 33.99
C MET A 4 4.94 3.17 34.84
N LYS A 5 5.25 4.49 34.92
CA LYS A 5 6.34 5.00 35.78
C LYS A 5 5.97 5.08 37.26
N LYS A 6 4.66 4.95 37.58
CA LYS A 6 4.11 5.13 38.94
C LYS A 6 3.55 3.83 39.53
N ILE A 7 3.77 2.70 38.89
CA ILE A 7 3.31 1.40 39.39
C ILE A 7 4.51 0.54 39.79
N ASP A 8 4.25 -0.43 40.66
CA ASP A 8 5.24 -1.42 41.04
C ASP A 8 5.67 -2.25 39.82
N GLU A 9 6.93 -2.61 39.73
CA GLU A 9 7.50 -3.32 38.59
C GLU A 9 6.80 -4.66 38.31
N ASN A 10 6.38 -5.35 39.38
CA ASN A 10 5.63 -6.61 39.30
C ASN A 10 4.21 -6.45 38.69
N LEU A 11 3.66 -5.24 38.60
CA LEU A 11 2.36 -4.93 37.99
C LEU A 11 2.48 -4.52 36.52
N VAL A 12 3.67 -4.26 36.01
CA VAL A 12 3.89 -3.83 34.62
C VAL A 12 3.33 -4.88 33.64
N LEU A 13 3.75 -6.13 33.78
CA LEU A 13 3.31 -7.21 32.89
C LEU A 13 1.78 -7.47 33.01
N PRO A 14 1.17 -7.56 34.21
CA PRO A 14 -0.27 -7.62 34.32
C PRO A 14 -1.03 -6.48 33.61
N PHE A 15 -0.56 -5.24 33.68
CA PHE A 15 -1.21 -4.12 32.98
C PHE A 15 -0.99 -4.16 31.46
N ILE A 16 0.12 -4.70 30.98
CA ILE A 16 0.34 -4.96 29.54
C ILE A 16 -0.67 -6.02 29.06
N HIS A 17 -0.82 -7.12 29.78
CA HIS A 17 -1.85 -8.13 29.47
C HIS A 17 -3.25 -7.54 29.49
N ALA A 18 -3.58 -6.73 30.50
CA ALA A 18 -4.87 -6.06 30.57
C ALA A 18 -5.16 -5.15 29.39
N SER A 19 -4.13 -4.51 28.81
CA SER A 19 -4.29 -3.64 27.65
C SER A 19 -4.61 -4.38 26.34
N SER A 20 -4.41 -5.71 26.32
CA SER A 20 -4.74 -6.60 25.20
C SER A 20 -5.86 -7.61 25.53
N ALA A 21 -6.52 -7.46 26.68
CA ALA A 21 -7.58 -8.35 27.13
C ALA A 21 -8.91 -8.05 26.40
N CYS A 22 -8.98 -8.40 25.11
CA CYS A 22 -10.13 -8.21 24.23
C CYS A 22 -11.20 -9.27 24.55
N TYR A 23 -12.07 -9.01 25.53
CA TYR A 23 -13.18 -9.89 25.91
C TYR A 23 -14.24 -9.95 24.77
N PRO A 24 -14.84 -11.10 24.48
CA PRO A 24 -14.73 -12.41 25.16
C PRO A 24 -13.60 -13.31 24.64
N VAL A 25 -12.81 -12.84 23.69
CA VAL A 25 -11.72 -13.60 23.06
C VAL A 25 -10.63 -13.91 24.08
N PHE A 26 -10.23 -12.91 24.84
CA PHE A 26 -9.32 -13.06 25.97
C PHE A 26 -10.02 -12.78 27.29
N PRO A 27 -9.63 -13.44 28.38
CA PRO A 27 -10.25 -13.25 29.67
C PRO A 27 -10.03 -11.82 30.21
N ILE A 28 -10.98 -11.36 31.03
CA ILE A 28 -10.86 -10.11 31.77
C ILE A 28 -9.72 -10.23 32.78
N GLU A 29 -8.77 -9.29 32.74
CA GLU A 29 -7.69 -9.23 33.72
C GLU A 29 -8.16 -8.65 35.06
N LYS A 30 -7.69 -9.27 36.17
CA LYS A 30 -7.96 -8.81 37.53
C LYS A 30 -6.67 -8.38 38.20
N ILE A 31 -6.53 -7.09 38.49
CA ILE A 31 -5.37 -6.52 39.14
C ILE A 31 -5.87 -5.72 40.36
N ASN A 32 -5.38 -6.04 41.56
CA ASN A 32 -5.76 -5.40 42.82
C ASN A 32 -7.29 -5.29 42.99
N ASN A 33 -8.02 -6.41 42.79
CA ASN A 33 -9.48 -6.53 42.86
C ASN A 33 -10.27 -5.68 41.85
N LYS A 34 -9.62 -5.01 40.90
CA LYS A 34 -10.27 -4.29 39.79
C LYS A 34 -10.20 -5.10 38.51
N LYS A 35 -11.25 -5.00 37.70
CA LYS A 35 -11.34 -5.64 36.38
C LYS A 35 -10.86 -4.69 35.30
N TYR A 36 -10.04 -5.20 34.40
CA TYR A 36 -9.51 -4.48 33.25
C TYR A 36 -9.77 -5.23 31.97
N VAL A 37 -10.02 -4.50 30.91
CA VAL A 37 -10.19 -4.99 29.54
C VAL A 37 -9.37 -4.13 28.59
N ASP A 38 -9.21 -4.60 27.35
CA ASP A 38 -8.51 -3.91 26.29
C ASP A 38 -8.94 -2.44 26.16
N GLY A 39 -7.97 -1.58 25.96
CA GLY A 39 -8.16 -0.15 25.69
C GLY A 39 -9.01 0.14 24.46
N PHE A 40 -9.08 -0.79 23.51
CA PHE A 40 -9.92 -0.74 22.32
C PHE A 40 -11.37 -0.34 22.63
N TYR A 41 -11.96 -0.86 23.71
CA TYR A 41 -13.35 -0.56 24.08
C TYR A 41 -13.62 0.89 24.46
N LYS A 42 -12.59 1.64 24.80
CA LYS A 42 -12.74 3.03 25.21
C LYS A 42 -12.07 4.01 24.27
N ASN A 43 -10.85 3.73 23.83
CA ASN A 43 -10.09 4.60 22.95
C ASN A 43 -8.95 3.78 22.32
N ASN A 44 -9.19 3.26 21.12
CA ASN A 44 -8.24 2.40 20.39
C ASN A 44 -7.09 3.19 19.75
N LEU A 45 -7.24 4.51 19.60
CA LEU A 45 -6.23 5.39 19.04
C LEU A 45 -6.10 6.67 19.92
N PRO A 46 -5.37 6.61 21.04
CA PRO A 46 -5.40 7.63 22.10
C PRO A 46 -4.55 8.88 21.79
N ILE A 47 -4.78 9.54 20.66
CA ILE A 47 -4.09 10.77 20.23
C ILE A 47 -4.29 11.88 21.24
N ASP A 48 -5.53 12.07 21.71
CA ASP A 48 -5.91 13.03 22.75
C ASP A 48 -5.08 12.86 24.03
N PHE A 49 -4.79 11.61 24.37
CA PHE A 49 -4.00 11.31 25.57
C PHE A 49 -2.52 11.64 25.40
N CYS A 50 -1.97 11.46 24.21
CA CYS A 50 -0.59 11.87 23.92
C CYS A 50 -0.43 13.39 24.08
N PHE A 51 -1.35 14.18 23.53
CA PHE A 51 -1.35 15.64 23.70
C PHE A 51 -1.56 16.06 25.15
N ALA A 52 -2.47 15.40 25.88
CA ALA A 52 -2.68 15.68 27.29
C ALA A 52 -1.44 15.37 28.17
N LEU A 53 -0.52 14.54 27.69
CA LEU A 53 0.77 14.27 28.33
C LEU A 53 1.90 15.20 27.87
N GLY A 54 1.60 16.17 27.00
CA GLY A 54 2.55 17.20 26.55
C GLY A 54 3.31 16.83 25.27
N ALA A 55 2.81 15.91 24.47
CA ALA A 55 3.40 15.63 23.15
C ALA A 55 3.11 16.78 22.17
N ASP A 56 4.13 17.31 21.50
CA ASP A 56 3.99 18.32 20.44
C ASP A 56 3.58 17.71 19.10
N LYS A 57 4.01 16.47 18.85
CA LYS A 57 3.71 15.69 17.64
C LYS A 57 3.35 14.27 18.00
N VAL A 58 2.44 13.67 17.24
CA VAL A 58 1.98 12.30 17.45
C VAL A 58 2.09 11.51 16.14
N ILE A 59 2.65 10.32 16.22
CA ILE A 59 2.54 9.30 15.15
C ILE A 59 1.48 8.30 15.61
N ALA A 60 0.35 8.29 14.92
CA ALA A 60 -0.78 7.41 15.22
C ALA A 60 -0.83 6.27 14.19
N ILE A 61 -0.69 5.03 14.65
CA ILE A 61 -0.75 3.83 13.82
C ILE A 61 -2.08 3.14 14.06
N ASP A 62 -2.95 3.14 13.04
CA ASP A 62 -4.27 2.49 13.08
C ASP A 62 -4.22 1.18 12.30
N LEU A 63 -4.33 0.06 12.98
CA LEU A 63 -4.35 -1.27 12.35
C LEU A 63 -5.67 -1.59 11.64
N GLY A 64 -6.66 -0.69 11.68
CA GLY A 64 -7.91 -0.84 10.95
C GLY A 64 -8.81 -1.97 11.45
N MET A 65 -8.69 -2.36 12.71
CA MET A 65 -9.51 -3.44 13.29
C MET A 65 -11.00 -3.15 13.16
N PHE A 66 -11.75 -4.15 12.71
CA PHE A 66 -13.22 -4.13 12.59
C PHE A 66 -13.83 -3.03 11.73
N GLY A 67 -13.05 -2.32 10.90
CA GLY A 67 -13.55 -1.22 10.06
C GLY A 67 -14.11 -0.04 10.85
N THR A 68 -13.89 0.02 12.15
CA THR A 68 -14.35 1.11 13.02
C THR A 68 -13.51 2.35 12.82
N LYS A 69 -14.16 3.53 12.75
CA LYS A 69 -13.45 4.79 12.82
C LYS A 69 -12.95 5.01 14.26
N PRO A 70 -11.74 5.55 14.47
CA PRO A 70 -11.28 5.95 15.80
C PRO A 70 -12.28 6.91 16.45
N GLN A 71 -12.50 6.79 17.75
CA GLN A 71 -13.41 7.67 18.49
C GLN A 71 -13.08 9.15 18.32
N ASN A 72 -11.78 9.48 18.25
CA ASN A 72 -11.26 10.84 18.10
C ASN A 72 -10.77 11.08 16.65
N SER A 73 -11.56 10.63 15.65
CA SER A 73 -11.16 10.71 14.24
C SER A 73 -10.86 12.13 13.75
N TYR A 74 -11.42 13.16 14.38
CA TYR A 74 -11.12 14.57 14.07
C TYR A 74 -9.67 14.97 14.40
N LEU A 75 -8.98 14.22 15.25
CA LEU A 75 -7.57 14.49 15.60
C LEU A 75 -6.58 13.95 14.56
N ILE A 76 -6.99 13.03 13.69
CA ILE A 76 -6.09 12.47 12.69
C ILE A 76 -5.70 13.47 11.60
N ASP A 77 -6.53 14.50 11.38
CA ASP A 77 -6.31 15.53 10.36
C ASP A 77 -5.52 16.74 10.89
N LEU A 78 -5.08 16.71 12.16
CA LEU A 78 -4.26 17.79 12.72
C LEU A 78 -2.86 17.80 12.08
N PRO A 79 -2.29 19.00 11.82
CA PRO A 79 -0.99 19.14 11.14
C PRO A 79 0.19 18.55 11.90
N ASN A 80 0.04 18.34 13.21
CA ASN A 80 1.03 17.73 14.08
C ASN A 80 0.75 16.26 14.41
N VAL A 81 -0.18 15.63 13.66
CA VAL A 81 -0.47 14.20 13.74
C VAL A 81 -0.08 13.52 12.42
N ILE A 82 0.79 12.55 12.51
CA ILE A 82 1.08 11.62 11.42
C ILE A 82 0.18 10.41 11.61
N TYR A 83 -0.77 10.23 10.70
CA TYR A 83 -1.69 9.10 10.74
C TYR A 83 -1.29 8.04 9.71
N LEU A 84 -0.92 6.87 10.19
CA LEU A 84 -0.52 5.72 9.38
C LEU A 84 -1.57 4.62 9.49
N LYS A 85 -2.07 4.19 8.33
CA LYS A 85 -3.02 3.10 8.22
C LYS A 85 -2.59 2.12 7.13
N PRO A 86 -2.65 0.80 7.35
CA PRO A 86 -2.34 -0.18 6.32
C PRO A 86 -3.22 0.00 5.08
N LYS A 87 -2.62 -0.05 3.91
CA LYS A 87 -3.33 -0.02 2.62
C LYS A 87 -3.98 -1.38 2.32
N LEU A 88 -3.37 -2.47 2.79
CA LEU A 88 -3.85 -3.83 2.61
C LEU A 88 -4.52 -4.37 3.88
N ASN A 89 -5.44 -5.30 3.69
CA ASN A 89 -6.04 -6.02 4.80
C ASN A 89 -4.99 -6.90 5.49
N LEU A 90 -4.82 -6.71 6.80
CA LEU A 90 -3.88 -7.47 7.62
C LEU A 90 -4.35 -8.89 7.96
N GLY A 91 -5.57 -9.25 7.58
CA GLY A 91 -6.19 -10.53 7.93
C GLY A 91 -6.88 -10.50 9.29
N SER A 92 -7.08 -11.68 9.87
CA SER A 92 -7.69 -11.80 11.20
C SER A 92 -6.72 -11.34 12.29
N PHE A 93 -7.20 -10.52 13.22
CA PHE A 93 -6.42 -10.12 14.41
C PHE A 93 -6.11 -11.30 15.35
N MET A 94 -6.75 -12.46 15.13
CA MET A 94 -6.52 -13.72 15.83
C MET A 94 -5.49 -14.62 15.13
N ASP A 95 -4.96 -14.21 13.99
CA ASP A 95 -4.00 -15.02 13.23
C ASP A 95 -2.57 -14.74 13.70
N PHE A 96 -2.11 -15.53 14.65
CA PHE A 96 -0.77 -15.43 15.24
C PHE A 96 0.27 -16.32 14.55
N ARG A 97 -0.02 -16.85 13.36
CA ARG A 97 0.96 -17.64 12.60
C ARG A 97 2.18 -16.78 12.27
N HIS A 98 3.36 -17.36 12.41
CA HIS A 98 4.62 -16.65 12.23
C HIS A 98 4.73 -15.97 10.86
N GLU A 99 4.35 -16.65 9.80
CA GLU A 99 4.38 -16.12 8.44
C GLU A 99 3.45 -14.92 8.25
N VAL A 100 2.27 -14.91 8.90
CA VAL A 100 1.32 -13.80 8.83
C VAL A 100 1.85 -12.58 9.57
N ILE A 101 2.39 -12.80 10.77
CA ILE A 101 3.02 -11.73 11.58
C ILE A 101 4.19 -11.12 10.81
N LYS A 102 5.11 -11.96 10.29
CA LYS A 102 6.27 -11.51 9.52
C LYS A 102 5.85 -10.68 8.29
N LYS A 103 4.85 -11.17 7.56
CA LYS A 103 4.29 -10.47 6.40
C LYS A 103 3.73 -9.10 6.77
N ASN A 104 2.94 -9.02 7.83
CA ASN A 104 2.33 -7.77 8.28
C ASN A 104 3.37 -6.78 8.83
N MET A 105 4.40 -7.27 9.51
CA MET A 105 5.54 -6.42 9.94
C MET A 105 6.28 -5.82 8.74
N GLN A 106 6.53 -6.61 7.70
CA GLN A 106 7.19 -6.14 6.48
C GLN A 106 6.35 -5.09 5.75
N ARG A 107 5.04 -5.32 5.63
CA ARG A 107 4.09 -4.34 5.07
C ARG A 107 4.10 -3.03 5.85
N GLY A 108 4.01 -3.10 7.17
CA GLY A 108 4.05 -1.90 8.02
C GLY A 108 5.36 -1.11 7.89
N TYR A 109 6.50 -1.80 7.79
CA TYR A 109 7.79 -1.18 7.51
C TYR A 109 7.79 -0.45 6.16
N HIS A 110 7.31 -1.10 5.10
CA HIS A 110 7.20 -0.51 3.77
C HIS A 110 6.22 0.68 3.74
N ASP A 111 5.05 0.56 4.39
CA ASP A 111 4.06 1.63 4.45
C ASP A 111 4.61 2.88 5.14
N ALA A 112 5.36 2.72 6.23
CA ALA A 112 6.05 3.83 6.88
C ALA A 112 7.07 4.49 5.94
N LYS A 113 7.91 3.70 5.25
CA LYS A 113 8.91 4.20 4.29
C LYS A 113 8.25 4.95 3.11
N LYS A 114 7.14 4.45 2.60
CA LYS A 114 6.35 5.13 1.55
C LYS A 114 5.77 6.45 2.07
N TYR A 115 5.24 6.47 3.28
CA TYR A 115 4.73 7.70 3.89
C TYR A 115 5.80 8.78 3.99
N PHE A 116 7.02 8.42 4.40
CA PHE A 116 8.15 9.34 4.48
C PHE A 116 8.85 9.59 3.13
N LYS A 117 8.27 9.12 2.02
CA LYS A 117 8.77 9.29 0.64
C LYS A 117 10.18 8.72 0.38
N GLU A 118 10.61 7.77 1.20
CA GLU A 118 11.84 7.04 0.98
C GLU A 118 11.67 5.92 -0.05
N LEU A 119 10.45 5.40 -0.18
CA LEU A 119 10.07 4.39 -1.15
C LEU A 119 8.80 4.83 -1.90
N LEU A 120 8.52 4.19 -3.02
CA LEU A 120 7.38 4.51 -3.89
C LEU A 120 6.34 3.38 -3.89
N GLY A 121 5.14 3.72 -4.38
CA GLY A 121 4.02 2.79 -4.53
C GLY A 121 2.95 2.94 -3.43
N SER A 122 1.90 2.15 -3.56
CA SER A 122 0.79 2.08 -2.61
C SER A 122 0.63 0.65 -2.07
N ILE A 123 0.32 -0.31 -2.93
CA ILE A 123 0.18 -1.75 -2.61
C ILE A 123 1.56 -2.41 -2.59
N PHE A 124 2.28 -2.30 -3.70
CA PHE A 124 3.65 -2.79 -3.83
C PHE A 124 4.64 -1.70 -3.41
N THR A 125 5.92 -2.07 -3.33
CA THR A 125 6.94 -1.15 -2.85
C THR A 125 8.10 -1.13 -3.81
N PHE A 126 8.49 0.08 -4.25
CA PHE A 126 9.51 0.27 -5.26
C PHE A 126 10.61 1.20 -4.78
N TYR A 127 11.86 0.92 -5.21
CA TYR A 127 12.96 1.85 -5.08
C TYR A 127 12.71 3.10 -5.93
N PRO A 128 12.99 4.31 -5.42
CA PRO A 128 13.05 5.51 -6.27
C PRO A 128 14.11 5.37 -7.36
N SER A 129 13.79 5.85 -8.56
CA SER A 129 14.73 5.85 -9.68
C SER A 129 14.44 7.01 -10.63
N SER A 130 15.49 7.66 -11.13
CA SER A 130 15.36 8.73 -12.15
C SER A 130 14.76 8.21 -13.46
N ASN A 131 15.07 6.97 -13.82
CA ASN A 131 14.54 6.35 -15.04
C ASN A 131 13.03 6.09 -14.93
N LEU A 132 12.50 5.89 -13.72
CA LEU A 132 11.07 5.73 -13.50
C LEU A 132 10.30 6.99 -13.87
N GLN A 133 10.83 8.18 -13.55
CA GLN A 133 10.23 9.46 -13.93
C GLN A 133 10.18 9.61 -15.45
N LEU A 134 11.30 9.33 -16.13
CA LEU A 134 11.35 9.41 -17.59
C LEU A 134 10.39 8.43 -18.26
N LEU A 135 10.32 7.19 -17.75
CA LEU A 135 9.40 6.19 -18.26
C LEU A 135 7.93 6.61 -18.06
N ALA A 136 7.61 7.19 -16.90
CA ALA A 136 6.27 7.69 -16.59
C ALA A 136 5.87 8.84 -17.53
N GLN A 137 6.78 9.79 -17.77
CA GLN A 137 6.55 10.88 -18.73
C GLN A 137 6.27 10.36 -20.13
N LYS A 138 7.08 9.42 -20.62
CA LYS A 138 6.87 8.79 -21.94
C LYS A 138 5.51 8.04 -22.00
N PHE A 139 5.12 7.37 -20.91
CA PHE A 139 3.83 6.68 -20.80
C PHE A 139 2.66 7.67 -20.94
N ILE A 140 2.66 8.76 -20.17
CA ILE A 140 1.62 9.78 -20.24
C ILE A 140 1.61 10.48 -21.60
N GLN A 141 2.77 10.87 -22.10
CA GLN A 141 2.88 11.48 -23.44
C GLN A 141 2.25 10.60 -24.51
N TYR A 142 2.49 9.29 -24.46
CA TYR A 142 1.85 8.35 -25.38
C TYR A 142 0.32 8.37 -25.26
N LEU A 143 -0.23 8.34 -24.05
CA LEU A 143 -1.67 8.36 -23.81
C LEU A 143 -2.32 9.66 -24.33
N VAL A 144 -1.64 10.78 -24.14
CA VAL A 144 -2.12 12.11 -24.58
C VAL A 144 -1.99 12.30 -26.09
N THR A 145 -0.90 11.84 -26.69
CA THR A 145 -0.64 12.00 -28.13
C THR A 145 -1.54 11.11 -28.98
N ASN A 146 -1.80 9.90 -28.50
CA ASN A 146 -2.67 8.94 -29.20
C ASN A 146 -4.11 9.00 -28.66
N GLN A 147 -4.83 10.08 -28.96
CA GLN A 147 -6.19 10.35 -28.49
C GLN A 147 -7.26 9.50 -29.19
N ASN A 148 -7.07 8.18 -29.26
CA ASN A 148 -8.13 7.27 -29.64
C ASN A 148 -9.12 7.05 -28.48
N GLU A 149 -10.31 6.55 -28.77
CA GLU A 149 -11.34 6.32 -27.75
C GLU A 149 -10.88 5.39 -26.62
N GLU A 150 -10.00 4.42 -26.92
CA GLU A 150 -9.47 3.49 -25.94
C GLU A 150 -8.57 4.19 -24.92
N ASN A 151 -7.68 5.08 -25.38
CA ASN A 151 -6.79 5.84 -24.51
C ASN A 151 -7.56 6.86 -23.66
N LYS A 152 -8.61 7.48 -24.20
CA LYS A 152 -9.48 8.37 -23.43
C LYS A 152 -10.18 7.62 -22.30
N ILE A 153 -10.72 6.42 -22.59
CA ILE A 153 -11.34 5.56 -21.58
C ILE A 153 -10.32 5.14 -20.53
N LEU A 154 -9.11 4.75 -20.95
CA LEU A 154 -8.04 4.36 -20.03
C LEU A 154 -7.63 5.53 -19.13
N MET A 155 -7.41 6.73 -19.67
CA MET A 155 -7.08 7.92 -18.89
C MET A 155 -8.17 8.27 -17.87
N LYS A 156 -9.44 8.19 -18.27
CA LYS A 156 -10.58 8.41 -17.35
C LYS A 156 -10.54 7.39 -16.21
N TYR A 157 -10.38 6.11 -16.54
CA TYR A 157 -10.26 5.03 -15.55
C TYR A 157 -9.09 5.23 -14.59
N LEU A 158 -7.91 5.57 -15.10
CA LEU A 158 -6.72 5.85 -14.29
C LEU A 158 -6.95 7.03 -13.33
N ASN A 159 -7.55 8.12 -13.80
CA ASN A 159 -7.89 9.28 -12.97
C ASN A 159 -8.87 8.93 -11.83
N GLU A 160 -9.88 8.10 -12.10
CA GLU A 160 -10.82 7.64 -11.08
C GLU A 160 -10.15 6.72 -10.06
N MET A 161 -9.30 5.81 -10.53
CA MET A 161 -8.61 4.85 -9.67
C MET A 161 -7.56 5.49 -8.78
N ILE A 162 -6.76 6.43 -9.30
CA ILE A 162 -5.77 7.17 -8.51
C ILE A 162 -6.43 7.91 -7.36
N LYS A 163 -7.58 8.54 -7.59
CA LYS A 163 -8.37 9.19 -6.54
C LYS A 163 -8.91 8.19 -5.53
N LYS A 164 -9.43 7.06 -6.00
CA LYS A 164 -10.03 6.02 -5.16
C LYS A 164 -9.02 5.36 -4.21
N TYR A 165 -7.80 5.14 -4.68
CA TYR A 165 -6.74 4.48 -3.91
C TYR A 165 -5.84 5.46 -3.15
N ASP A 166 -6.21 6.75 -3.13
CA ASP A 166 -5.53 7.80 -2.36
C ASP A 166 -4.00 7.79 -2.62
N TYR A 167 -3.63 7.79 -3.91
CA TYR A 167 -2.25 7.98 -4.29
C TYR A 167 -1.79 9.37 -3.84
N GLN A 168 -0.68 9.44 -3.14
CA GLN A 168 -0.15 10.69 -2.56
C GLN A 168 0.30 11.73 -3.61
N SER A 169 0.34 11.35 -4.87
CA SER A 169 0.74 12.16 -5.99
C SER A 169 -0.17 11.91 -7.18
N THR A 170 -0.43 12.95 -7.96
CA THR A 170 -1.12 12.90 -9.25
C THR A 170 -0.15 13.15 -10.41
N ASP A 171 1.15 12.94 -10.18
CA ASP A 171 2.18 13.03 -11.21
C ASP A 171 2.20 11.79 -12.12
N GLU A 172 3.00 11.86 -13.17
CA GLU A 172 3.11 10.78 -14.15
C GLU A 172 3.56 9.46 -13.54
N VAL A 173 4.37 9.52 -12.47
CA VAL A 173 4.87 8.33 -11.76
C VAL A 173 3.73 7.62 -11.05
N ALA A 174 2.77 8.35 -10.46
CA ALA A 174 1.61 7.74 -9.82
C ALA A 174 0.76 6.94 -10.81
N TYR A 175 0.56 7.46 -12.03
CA TYR A 175 -0.17 6.76 -13.09
C TYR A 175 0.53 5.46 -13.50
N LEU A 176 1.84 5.53 -13.71
CA LEU A 176 2.64 4.36 -14.08
C LEU A 176 2.63 3.31 -12.97
N LEU A 177 2.89 3.71 -11.73
CA LEU A 177 2.89 2.82 -10.58
C LEU A 177 1.52 2.17 -10.37
N PHE A 178 0.44 2.93 -10.55
CA PHE A 178 -0.90 2.36 -10.45
C PHE A 178 -1.11 1.21 -11.45
N VAL A 179 -0.67 1.38 -12.70
CA VAL A 179 -0.77 0.31 -13.72
C VAL A 179 0.05 -0.91 -13.31
N LEU A 180 1.29 -0.71 -12.85
CA LEU A 180 2.14 -1.81 -12.38
C LEU A 180 1.51 -2.54 -11.19
N GLU A 181 1.00 -1.81 -10.20
CA GLU A 181 0.36 -2.39 -9.02
C GLU A 181 -0.94 -3.14 -9.35
N PHE A 182 -1.72 -2.62 -10.30
CA PHE A 182 -2.91 -3.31 -10.80
C PHE A 182 -2.54 -4.65 -11.42
N MET A 183 -1.51 -4.69 -12.27
CA MET A 183 -1.01 -5.92 -12.89
C MET A 183 -0.41 -6.87 -11.85
N GLY A 184 0.40 -6.35 -10.93
CA GLY A 184 0.97 -7.15 -9.84
C GLY A 184 -0.10 -7.80 -8.97
N SER A 185 -1.17 -7.07 -8.65
CA SER A 185 -2.32 -7.59 -7.90
C SER A 185 -3.07 -8.67 -8.69
N LYS A 186 -3.25 -8.47 -10.00
CA LYS A 186 -3.86 -9.46 -10.90
C LYS A 186 -3.10 -10.78 -10.89
N TYR A 187 -1.78 -10.73 -10.97
CA TYR A 187 -0.90 -11.90 -10.99
C TYR A 187 -0.51 -12.40 -9.59
N LYS A 188 -1.06 -11.80 -8.52
CA LYS A 188 -0.80 -12.18 -7.12
C LYS A 188 0.70 -12.18 -6.78
N ILE A 189 1.43 -11.21 -7.29
CA ILE A 189 2.84 -11.00 -6.96
C ILE A 189 2.95 -10.71 -5.46
N ASP A 190 4.07 -11.06 -4.84
CA ASP A 190 4.28 -10.85 -3.41
C ASP A 190 4.43 -9.36 -3.08
N ASP A 191 3.51 -8.82 -2.33
CA ASP A 191 3.47 -7.40 -1.92
C ASP A 191 4.44 -7.05 -0.78
N THR A 192 5.13 -8.03 -0.21
CA THR A 192 6.10 -7.83 0.86
C THR A 192 7.52 -7.60 0.37
N ILE A 193 7.75 -7.78 -0.92
CA ILE A 193 9.07 -7.59 -1.53
C ILE A 193 9.27 -6.13 -1.92
N LEU A 194 10.49 -5.65 -1.78
CA LEU A 194 10.93 -4.35 -2.28
C LEU A 194 11.54 -4.54 -3.67
N TYR A 195 10.92 -3.94 -4.67
CA TYR A 195 11.24 -4.16 -6.08
C TYR A 195 12.03 -3.00 -6.69
N HIS A 196 12.94 -3.31 -7.58
CA HIS A 196 13.24 -2.40 -8.67
C HIS A 196 12.10 -2.47 -9.70
N TYR A 197 11.65 -1.34 -10.21
CA TYR A 197 10.49 -1.30 -11.09
C TYR A 197 10.71 -2.12 -12.39
N GLN A 198 11.95 -2.22 -12.87
CA GLN A 198 12.30 -3.03 -14.04
C GLN A 198 12.11 -4.51 -13.80
N ASP A 199 12.63 -5.02 -12.67
CA ASP A 199 12.47 -6.42 -12.29
C ASP A 199 10.98 -6.77 -12.10
N PHE A 200 10.20 -5.81 -11.58
CA PHE A 200 8.76 -5.98 -11.43
C PHE A 200 8.04 -6.03 -12.79
N ILE A 201 8.43 -5.18 -13.73
CA ILE A 201 7.93 -5.19 -15.10
C ILE A 201 8.22 -6.54 -15.77
N ASP A 202 9.45 -7.05 -15.64
CA ASP A 202 9.85 -8.34 -16.19
C ASP A 202 9.02 -9.48 -15.61
N LEU A 203 8.87 -9.48 -14.28
CA LEU A 203 8.06 -10.48 -13.58
C LEU A 203 6.60 -10.48 -14.05
N VAL A 204 5.99 -9.31 -14.15
CA VAL A 204 4.60 -9.18 -14.65
C VAL A 204 4.50 -9.66 -16.11
N TYR A 205 5.50 -9.33 -16.92
CA TYR A 205 5.54 -9.77 -18.32
C TYR A 205 5.62 -11.29 -18.46
N ASP A 206 6.51 -11.92 -17.71
CA ASP A 206 6.67 -13.37 -17.76
C ASP A 206 5.39 -14.09 -17.32
N LEU A 207 4.75 -13.60 -16.26
CA LEU A 207 3.46 -14.12 -15.80
C LEU A 207 2.34 -13.91 -16.82
N ALA A 208 2.30 -12.76 -17.50
CA ALA A 208 1.34 -12.49 -18.54
C ALA A 208 1.52 -13.44 -19.75
N LYS A 209 2.76 -13.73 -20.13
CA LYS A 209 3.11 -14.66 -21.20
C LYS A 209 2.71 -16.10 -20.86
N GLU A 210 2.92 -16.53 -19.62
CA GLU A 210 2.45 -17.83 -19.15
C GLU A 210 0.92 -17.97 -19.18
N GLU A 211 0.20 -16.90 -18.86
CA GLU A 211 -1.26 -16.88 -18.95
C GLU A 211 -1.75 -17.00 -20.40
N GLU A 212 -1.06 -16.38 -21.37
CA GLU A 212 -1.36 -16.49 -22.79
C GLU A 212 -1.22 -17.91 -23.31
N THR A 213 -0.21 -18.64 -22.84
CA THR A 213 -0.03 -20.05 -23.20
C THR A 213 -1.09 -20.98 -22.59
N LYS A 214 -1.78 -20.53 -21.53
CA LYS A 214 -2.76 -21.34 -20.78
C LYS A 214 -4.23 -21.01 -21.08
N SER A 215 -4.56 -19.90 -21.74
CA SER A 215 -5.96 -19.48 -21.89
C SER A 215 -6.32 -18.88 -23.24
N VAL A 216 -7.35 -19.41 -23.81
CA VAL A 216 -8.23 -18.78 -24.79
C VAL A 216 -9.15 -17.80 -24.05
N VAL A 217 -9.14 -16.51 -24.46
CA VAL A 217 -10.15 -15.46 -24.21
C VAL A 217 -10.15 -14.71 -22.86
N ILE A 218 -9.94 -13.38 -22.90
CA ILE A 218 -10.82 -12.38 -22.27
C ILE A 218 -10.64 -11.02 -23.00
N ALA A 219 -11.74 -10.34 -23.29
CA ALA A 219 -11.86 -9.09 -24.09
C ALA A 219 -11.09 -7.84 -23.56
N THR A 220 -10.62 -7.86 -22.33
CA THR A 220 -9.73 -6.83 -21.76
C THR A 220 -8.30 -6.92 -22.32
N LYS A 221 -7.86 -8.08 -22.76
CA LYS A 221 -6.53 -8.29 -23.36
C LYS A 221 -6.37 -7.54 -24.69
N SER A 222 -7.43 -7.47 -25.52
CA SER A 222 -7.31 -6.85 -26.86
C SER A 222 -7.10 -5.32 -26.77
N LYS A 223 -7.68 -4.66 -25.80
CA LYS A 223 -7.55 -3.18 -25.63
C LYS A 223 -6.17 -2.78 -25.14
N MET A 224 -5.61 -3.51 -24.17
CA MET A 224 -4.25 -3.27 -23.67
C MET A 224 -3.17 -3.72 -24.68
N ARG A 225 -3.41 -4.79 -25.43
CA ARG A 225 -2.53 -5.27 -26.50
C ARG A 225 -2.35 -4.23 -27.64
N ASN A 226 -3.44 -3.62 -28.09
CA ASN A 226 -3.39 -2.60 -29.15
C ASN A 226 -2.66 -1.31 -28.68
N PHE A 227 -2.84 -0.93 -27.43
CA PHE A 227 -2.11 0.14 -26.78
C PHE A 227 -0.60 -0.08 -26.86
N TYR A 228 -0.17 -1.29 -26.54
CA TYR A 228 1.21 -1.70 -26.52
C TYR A 228 1.90 -1.76 -27.88
N GLN A 229 1.29 -2.44 -28.82
CA GLN A 229 1.85 -2.56 -30.18
C GLN A 229 2.06 -1.20 -30.85
N LYS A 230 1.23 -0.19 -30.51
CA LYS A 230 1.40 1.18 -31.02
C LYS A 230 2.57 1.91 -30.36
N ILE A 231 2.82 1.76 -29.05
CA ILE A 231 4.01 2.35 -28.39
C ILE A 231 5.30 1.82 -29.04
N MET A 232 5.31 0.55 -29.40
CA MET A 232 6.52 -0.07 -29.96
C MET A 232 6.81 0.32 -31.40
N LYS A 233 5.78 0.52 -32.23
CA LYS A 233 5.97 0.93 -33.64
C LYS A 233 6.53 2.33 -33.81
N THR A 234 6.32 3.23 -32.86
CA THR A 234 6.86 4.60 -32.88
C THR A 234 8.32 4.68 -32.41
N LYS A 235 8.92 3.58 -31.97
CA LYS A 235 10.24 3.57 -31.31
C LYS A 235 11.36 2.85 -32.03
N GLU A 236 11.14 2.39 -33.24
CA GLU A 236 12.24 1.77 -34.01
C GLU A 236 13.38 2.77 -34.41
N GLU A 237 13.23 4.07 -34.09
CA GLU A 237 14.14 5.12 -34.51
C GLU A 237 15.02 5.77 -33.42
N GLU A 238 14.84 5.50 -32.11
CA GLU A 238 15.67 6.14 -31.06
C GLU A 238 16.14 5.20 -29.93
N ASN A 239 17.45 4.92 -29.92
CA ASN A 239 18.36 4.41 -28.85
C ASN A 239 18.09 3.12 -28.07
N LEU A 240 19.02 2.17 -28.23
CA LEU A 240 18.97 0.75 -27.85
C LEU A 240 18.95 0.42 -26.35
N GLU A 241 19.49 1.21 -25.44
CA GLU A 241 19.55 0.87 -24.00
C GLU A 241 18.33 1.35 -23.19
N GLU A 242 17.72 2.45 -23.56
CA GLU A 242 16.41 2.88 -23.03
C GLU A 242 15.24 2.04 -23.60
N LEU A 243 15.48 1.37 -24.70
CA LEU A 243 14.52 0.50 -25.41
C LEU A 243 14.17 -0.76 -24.63
N GLU A 244 15.08 -1.36 -23.86
CA GLU A 244 14.82 -2.62 -23.16
C GLU A 244 13.76 -2.48 -22.06
N SER A 245 13.82 -1.45 -21.24
CA SER A 245 12.82 -1.25 -20.17
C SER A 245 11.46 -0.86 -20.73
N SER A 246 11.46 -0.02 -21.79
CA SER A 246 10.23 0.31 -22.53
C SER A 246 9.70 -0.91 -23.29
N HIS A 247 10.57 -1.76 -23.79
CA HIS A 247 10.25 -3.01 -24.48
C HIS A 247 9.62 -4.04 -23.52
N LYS A 248 10.12 -4.11 -22.28
CA LYS A 248 9.60 -5.01 -21.26
C LYS A 248 8.26 -4.53 -20.70
N MET A 249 8.14 -3.23 -20.39
CA MET A 249 6.82 -2.65 -20.04
C MET A 249 5.80 -2.97 -21.11
N ALA A 250 6.25 -2.83 -22.31
CA ALA A 250 5.46 -3.02 -23.46
C ALA A 250 5.08 -4.49 -23.63
N LYS A 251 5.90 -5.44 -23.39
CA LYS A 251 5.57 -6.84 -23.36
C LYS A 251 4.59 -7.23 -22.23
N LEU A 252 4.32 -6.37 -21.23
CA LEU A 252 3.27 -6.55 -20.23
C LEU A 252 1.85 -6.49 -20.79
N PHE A 253 1.71 -5.90 -21.96
CA PHE A 253 0.42 -5.64 -22.56
C PHE A 253 0.19 -6.47 -23.84
N ASN A 254 1.14 -7.25 -24.32
CA ASN A 254 0.99 -8.26 -25.35
C ASN A 254 0.51 -9.58 -24.76
#